data_ace5b0347f4de8d30fc65db9fdc3e931
#
_entry.id   ace5b0347f4de8d30fc65db9fdc3e931
#
_cell.length_a   1.000
_cell.length_b   1.000
_cell.length_c   1.000
_cell.angle_alpha   90.00
_cell.angle_beta   90.00
_cell.angle_gamma   90.00
#
_symmetry.space_group_name_H-M   'P 1'
#
loop_
_entity.id
_entity.type
_entity.pdbx_description
1 polymer ?
#
loop_
_entity_poly.entity_id
_entity_poly.type
_entity_poly.pdbx_seq_one_letter_code
_entity_poly.pdbx_strand_id
1 'polypeptide(L)'
;MFNYRNLFVVTIISVFTFGHISPSFAQTVFYLTQSQKNQAQKSPTPTSLDNLNPNSNLLQFPTKSEEVKILVTQPITLEQALELARRNNRDLQVGILTLERSRAGLREAQAALYPNFGLSTDVSRGQSASDQLSAELRSRSGIPTSQEAASTTFSGAAQLSYNIYTSGSRSARIRAAEEQLRFDELDVQRLSAEIGLQVATQYYDLQQADEQVRINRAAVENAQRSLKDAQALESAGVGTRFDVLRFQVNLANTQQELTNSLSQQLVAARLLAVTLSLAQSTNISAADSVKIAGLWNQTLEDSIVLAFQSRPELQQQLVQRNINEQQRRLALAEVRPQVSLVASYNLLDVFNDRVGITDGYSLGVRANWNLFDGGAARARSAQSKANITIAETRFTTQRNQIRYQVEQSYSNLQSNLSNVQTATVALNQAQEALTLARLRFQAGVGTQTDVIASETELTRAEGNRVRAILDYNRALAGLQRAVSNLGNP
;
A
#
# COMPACT_ATOMS: atom_id res chain seq x y z
N MET A 1 14.78 38.18 60.77
CA MET A 1 15.62 37.72 59.66
C MET A 1 14.78 36.76 58.82
N PHE A 2 14.22 37.23 57.75
CA PHE A 2 13.41 36.42 56.82
C PHE A 2 14.36 35.53 55.98
N ASN A 3 14.15 34.21 56.04
CA ASN A 3 15.02 33.21 55.47
C ASN A 3 14.81 33.11 53.97
N TYR A 4 15.66 33.70 53.14
CA TYR A 4 15.64 33.70 51.65
C TYR A 4 15.72 32.28 51.02
N ARG A 5 16.04 31.24 51.80
CA ARG A 5 16.08 29.84 51.31
C ARG A 5 14.73 29.28 50.89
N ASN A 6 13.63 29.70 51.52
CA ASN A 6 12.30 29.18 51.22
C ASN A 6 11.67 29.85 49.97
N LEU A 7 12.19 31.02 49.56
CA LEU A 7 11.69 31.74 48.35
C LEU A 7 12.17 31.08 47.06
N PHE A 8 13.37 30.48 47.09
CA PHE A 8 13.95 29.85 45.89
C PHE A 8 13.26 28.54 45.53
N VAL A 9 12.81 27.74 46.51
CA VAL A 9 12.10 26.48 46.27
C VAL A 9 10.68 26.73 45.75
N VAL A 10 10.01 27.78 46.22
CA VAL A 10 8.66 28.13 45.71
C VAL A 10 8.72 28.71 44.31
N THR A 11 9.80 29.44 43.94
CA THR A 11 9.95 30.04 42.59
C THR A 11 10.27 28.99 41.53
N ILE A 12 10.97 27.90 41.86
CA ILE A 12 11.25 26.81 40.91
C ILE A 12 10.01 25.96 40.65
N ILE A 13 9.14 25.78 41.66
CA ILE A 13 7.88 25.03 41.47
C ILE A 13 6.83 25.85 40.70
N SER A 14 6.84 27.18 40.79
CA SER A 14 5.89 28.06 40.07
C SER A 14 6.29 28.34 38.61
N VAL A 15 7.55 28.07 38.19
CA VAL A 15 7.98 28.21 36.78
C VAL A 15 7.66 26.98 35.95
N PHE A 16 7.31 25.84 36.60
CA PHE A 16 6.85 24.64 35.91
C PHE A 16 5.31 24.46 35.85
N THR A 17 4.53 25.50 36.08
CA THR A 17 3.14 25.50 35.61
C THR A 17 3.17 25.62 34.09
N PHE A 18 2.96 24.49 33.45
CA PHE A 18 2.80 24.28 32.02
C PHE A 18 2.13 25.46 31.33
N GLY A 19 2.92 26.30 30.69
CA GLY A 19 2.44 27.02 29.54
C GLY A 19 2.15 25.98 28.45
N HIS A 20 0.88 25.75 28.15
CA HIS A 20 0.47 25.04 26.98
C HIS A 20 1.08 25.73 25.75
N ILE A 21 2.23 25.28 25.30
CA ILE A 21 2.67 25.51 23.94
C ILE A 21 1.88 24.52 23.09
N SER A 22 0.68 24.94 22.68
CA SER A 22 -0.02 24.31 21.57
C SER A 22 0.85 24.46 20.34
N PRO A 23 1.23 23.38 19.63
CA PRO A 23 1.76 23.55 18.31
C PRO A 23 0.62 24.05 17.43
N SER A 24 0.64 25.34 17.11
CA SER A 24 -0.20 25.93 16.08
C SER A 24 0.21 25.35 14.74
N PHE A 25 -0.35 24.19 14.40
CA PHE A 25 -0.47 23.80 13.01
C PHE A 25 -1.49 24.74 12.39
N ALA A 26 -1.00 25.64 11.55
CA ALA A 26 -1.82 26.44 10.68
C ALA A 26 -2.66 25.51 9.79
N GLN A 27 -3.86 25.17 10.22
CA GLN A 27 -4.91 24.69 9.35
C GLN A 27 -5.37 25.90 8.54
N THR A 28 -4.94 25.97 7.31
CA THR A 28 -5.54 26.85 6.31
C THR A 28 -6.92 26.30 5.98
N VAL A 29 -7.91 26.71 6.75
CA VAL A 29 -9.32 26.46 6.44
C VAL A 29 -9.71 27.48 5.37
N PHE A 30 -9.85 27.01 4.14
CA PHE A 30 -10.53 27.76 3.09
C PHE A 30 -12.03 27.81 3.42
N TYR A 31 -12.50 28.92 3.93
CA TYR A 31 -13.92 29.28 3.92
C TYR A 31 -14.34 29.66 2.50
N LEU A 32 -15.04 28.75 1.82
CA LEU A 32 -15.80 29.11 0.63
C LEU A 32 -17.15 29.75 1.07
N THR A 33 -17.24 31.02 0.84
CA THR A 33 -18.47 31.81 0.98
C THR A 33 -19.52 31.28 0.01
N GLN A 34 -20.67 30.86 0.51
CA GLN A 34 -21.86 30.62 -0.29
C GLN A 34 -22.33 31.90 -0.94
N SER A 35 -22.33 31.96 -2.26
CA SER A 35 -23.14 32.91 -3.03
C SER A 35 -24.18 32.13 -3.83
N GLN A 36 -25.43 32.35 -3.50
CA GLN A 36 -26.60 31.86 -4.23
C GLN A 36 -26.82 32.62 -5.53
N LYS A 37 -27.38 31.90 -6.51
CA LYS A 37 -28.15 32.25 -7.72
C LYS A 37 -27.41 32.22 -9.06
N ASN A 38 -27.72 31.23 -9.91
CA ASN A 38 -28.73 31.35 -10.96
C ASN A 38 -28.84 30.02 -11.72
N GLN A 39 -30.09 29.54 -11.91
CA GLN A 39 -30.41 28.41 -12.78
C GLN A 39 -30.15 28.80 -14.23
N ALA A 40 -29.18 28.10 -14.85
CA ALA A 40 -29.08 27.99 -16.29
C ALA A 40 -28.95 26.50 -16.59
N GLN A 41 -29.78 25.97 -17.48
CA GLN A 41 -29.75 24.60 -17.97
C GLN A 41 -28.31 24.26 -18.40
N LYS A 42 -27.68 23.33 -17.68
CA LYS A 42 -26.35 22.84 -17.97
C LYS A 42 -26.45 21.54 -18.76
N SER A 43 -25.77 21.51 -19.90
CA SER A 43 -25.29 20.31 -20.59
C SER A 43 -24.68 19.32 -19.58
N PRO A 44 -24.68 17.98 -19.81
CA PRO A 44 -24.16 17.02 -18.85
C PRO A 44 -22.69 17.34 -18.57
N THR A 45 -22.46 17.89 -17.41
CA THR A 45 -21.11 18.13 -16.87
C THR A 45 -20.44 16.76 -16.66
N PRO A 46 -19.10 16.60 -16.92
CA PRO A 46 -18.40 15.38 -16.59
C PRO A 46 -18.63 15.08 -15.10
N THR A 47 -19.15 13.90 -14.84
CA THR A 47 -19.52 13.44 -13.48
C THR A 47 -18.29 13.54 -12.59
N SER A 48 -18.38 14.32 -11.53
CA SER A 48 -17.26 14.51 -10.60
C SER A 48 -16.93 13.17 -9.95
N LEU A 49 -15.66 12.76 -10.00
CA LEU A 49 -15.14 11.54 -9.38
C LEU A 49 -15.31 11.54 -7.84
N ASP A 50 -15.67 12.67 -7.27
CA ASP A 50 -15.82 12.85 -5.82
C ASP A 50 -16.96 12.01 -5.23
N ASN A 51 -17.99 11.69 -6.02
CA ASN A 51 -19.07 10.80 -5.60
C ASN A 51 -18.64 9.32 -5.45
N LEU A 52 -17.47 8.96 -5.97
CA LEU A 52 -16.90 7.62 -5.88
C LEU A 52 -16.00 7.42 -4.67
N ASN A 53 -15.73 8.49 -3.91
CA ASN A 53 -14.84 8.40 -2.76
C ASN A 53 -15.41 7.47 -1.68
N PRO A 54 -14.53 6.69 -1.02
CA PRO A 54 -14.93 5.87 0.12
C PRO A 54 -15.37 6.74 1.30
N ASN A 55 -16.10 6.14 2.25
CA ASN A 55 -16.42 6.81 3.51
C ASN A 55 -15.15 7.31 4.21
N SER A 56 -15.18 8.53 4.72
CA SER A 56 -14.07 9.15 5.46
C SER A 56 -13.76 8.41 6.77
N ASN A 57 -14.72 7.76 7.39
CA ASN A 57 -14.50 6.92 8.56
C ASN A 57 -14.12 5.49 8.14
N LEU A 58 -12.84 5.16 8.27
CA LEU A 58 -12.27 3.87 7.87
C LEU A 58 -12.81 2.67 8.68
N LEU A 59 -13.32 2.92 9.88
CA LEU A 59 -13.82 1.88 10.79
C LEU A 59 -15.34 1.69 10.69
N GLN A 60 -16.01 2.51 9.89
CA GLN A 60 -17.44 2.39 9.70
C GLN A 60 -17.76 1.30 8.66
N PHE A 61 -18.68 0.42 9.01
CA PHE A 61 -19.24 -0.59 8.12
C PHE A 61 -20.76 -0.44 8.07
N PRO A 62 -21.41 -0.84 6.94
CA PRO A 62 -22.84 -0.77 6.80
C PRO A 62 -23.55 -1.67 7.81
N THR A 63 -24.63 -1.17 8.40
CA THR A 63 -25.45 -1.90 9.37
C THR A 63 -26.85 -2.21 8.84
N LYS A 64 -27.24 -1.61 7.72
CA LYS A 64 -28.55 -1.77 7.07
C LYS A 64 -28.40 -2.23 5.63
N SER A 65 -29.32 -3.03 5.15
CA SER A 65 -29.32 -3.57 3.79
C SER A 65 -29.41 -2.47 2.72
N GLU A 66 -30.03 -1.33 3.04
CA GLU A 66 -30.18 -0.17 2.16
C GLU A 66 -28.84 0.48 1.83
N GLU A 67 -27.89 0.48 2.78
CA GLU A 67 -26.57 1.10 2.65
C GLU A 67 -25.65 0.34 1.67
N VAL A 68 -25.95 -0.94 1.41
CA VAL A 68 -25.19 -1.79 0.48
C VAL A 68 -25.87 -1.98 -0.88
N LYS A 69 -27.11 -1.46 -1.07
CA LYS A 69 -27.77 -1.50 -2.37
C LYS A 69 -27.00 -0.68 -3.39
N ILE A 70 -26.83 -1.25 -4.58
CA ILE A 70 -26.25 -0.53 -5.72
C ILE A 70 -27.25 0.52 -6.18
N LEU A 71 -26.90 1.78 -6.01
CA LEU A 71 -27.73 2.93 -6.37
C LEU A 71 -27.40 3.47 -7.76
N VAL A 72 -26.12 3.43 -8.14
CA VAL A 72 -25.62 4.04 -9.38
C VAL A 72 -24.58 3.14 -10.02
N THR A 73 -24.66 2.94 -11.34
CA THR A 73 -23.57 2.39 -12.15
C THR A 73 -22.94 3.54 -12.91
N GLN A 74 -21.64 3.77 -12.68
CA GLN A 74 -20.90 4.86 -13.30
C GLN A 74 -19.89 4.32 -14.31
N PRO A 75 -19.91 4.79 -15.56
CA PRO A 75 -18.87 4.48 -16.53
C PRO A 75 -17.58 5.24 -16.17
N ILE A 76 -16.45 4.53 -16.13
CA ILE A 76 -15.13 5.10 -15.88
C ILE A 76 -14.16 4.69 -16.98
N THR A 77 -13.19 5.57 -17.28
CA THR A 77 -12.08 5.26 -18.20
C THR A 77 -10.92 4.62 -17.43
N LEU A 78 -9.98 3.99 -18.15
CA LEU A 78 -8.76 3.43 -17.55
C LEU A 78 -7.95 4.51 -16.81
N GLU A 79 -7.83 5.70 -17.38
CA GLU A 79 -7.11 6.81 -16.75
C GLU A 79 -7.76 7.22 -15.42
N GLN A 80 -9.09 7.35 -15.39
CA GLN A 80 -9.84 7.63 -14.18
C GLN A 80 -9.70 6.52 -13.14
N ALA A 81 -9.69 5.25 -13.58
CA ALA A 81 -9.47 4.12 -12.68
C ALA A 81 -8.06 4.16 -12.04
N LEU A 82 -7.03 4.48 -12.81
CA LEU A 82 -5.66 4.64 -12.29
C LEU A 82 -5.54 5.84 -11.33
N GLU A 83 -6.21 6.95 -11.61
CA GLU A 83 -6.26 8.10 -10.71
C GLU A 83 -6.97 7.78 -9.39
N LEU A 84 -8.14 7.14 -9.46
CA LEU A 84 -8.87 6.68 -8.28
C LEU A 84 -8.05 5.71 -7.43
N ALA A 85 -7.32 4.78 -8.07
CA ALA A 85 -6.44 3.87 -7.37
C ALA A 85 -5.32 4.61 -6.62
N ARG A 86 -4.63 5.56 -7.27
CA ARG A 86 -3.59 6.37 -6.62
C ARG A 86 -4.12 7.15 -5.41
N ARG A 87 -5.36 7.58 -5.47
CA ARG A 87 -5.99 8.42 -4.43
C ARG A 87 -6.58 7.59 -3.28
N ASN A 88 -7.21 6.46 -3.60
CA ASN A 88 -8.09 5.75 -2.66
C ASN A 88 -7.59 4.35 -2.28
N ASN A 89 -6.66 3.73 -3.03
CA ASN A 89 -6.23 2.37 -2.76
C ASN A 89 -5.61 2.24 -1.37
N ARG A 90 -6.11 1.29 -0.58
CA ARG A 90 -5.73 1.13 0.83
C ARG A 90 -4.32 0.58 1.01
N ASP A 91 -3.87 -0.29 0.12
CA ASP A 91 -2.52 -0.84 0.20
C ASP A 91 -1.47 0.25 -0.08
N LEU A 92 -1.75 1.15 -1.05
CA LEU A 92 -0.91 2.31 -1.31
C LEU A 92 -0.89 3.27 -0.10
N GLN A 93 -2.03 3.49 0.55
CA GLN A 93 -2.10 4.31 1.76
C GLN A 93 -1.28 3.70 2.91
N VAL A 94 -1.33 2.36 3.09
CA VAL A 94 -0.48 1.65 4.06
C VAL A 94 1.00 1.84 3.73
N GLY A 95 1.39 1.77 2.46
CA GLY A 95 2.75 2.05 2.00
C GLY A 95 3.20 3.48 2.36
N ILE A 96 2.36 4.48 2.09
CA ILE A 96 2.63 5.91 2.43
C ILE A 96 2.75 6.11 3.94
N LEU A 97 1.86 5.51 4.74
CA LEU A 97 1.93 5.59 6.21
C LEU A 97 3.19 4.88 6.76
N THR A 98 3.63 3.80 6.10
CA THR A 98 4.91 3.13 6.43
C THR A 98 6.09 4.05 6.16
N LEU A 99 6.07 4.79 5.05
CA LEU A 99 7.06 5.81 4.74
C LEU A 99 7.06 6.96 5.78
N GLU A 100 5.90 7.41 6.22
CA GLU A 100 5.78 8.42 7.29
C GLU A 100 6.34 7.90 8.62
N ARG A 101 6.09 6.64 8.95
CA ARG A 101 6.68 5.98 10.12
C ARG A 101 8.21 5.98 10.03
N SER A 102 8.78 5.68 8.87
CA SER A 102 10.24 5.72 8.66
C SER A 102 10.81 7.12 8.77
N ARG A 103 10.09 8.15 8.29
CA ARG A 103 10.47 9.56 8.51
C ARG A 103 10.50 9.93 10.00
N ALA A 104 9.54 9.43 10.78
CA ALA A 104 9.54 9.61 12.22
C ALA A 104 10.70 8.86 12.88
N GLY A 105 11.01 7.63 12.43
CA GLY A 105 12.16 6.83 12.88
C GLY A 105 13.52 7.51 12.59
N LEU A 106 13.64 8.18 11.44
CA LEU A 106 14.83 8.99 11.16
C LEU A 106 14.96 10.17 12.14
N ARG A 107 13.86 10.89 12.42
CA ARG A 107 13.87 11.97 13.43
C ARG A 107 14.22 11.46 14.83
N GLU A 108 13.72 10.28 15.20
CA GLU A 108 14.08 9.60 16.44
C GLU A 108 15.58 9.28 16.49
N ALA A 109 16.15 8.73 15.42
CA ALA A 109 17.60 8.48 15.34
C ALA A 109 18.43 9.78 15.41
N GLN A 110 17.94 10.87 14.80
CA GLN A 110 18.57 12.20 14.84
C GLN A 110 18.45 12.85 16.23
N ALA A 111 17.48 12.49 17.04
CA ALA A 111 17.36 12.97 18.43
C ALA A 111 18.60 12.63 19.26
N ALA A 112 19.35 11.58 18.90
CA ALA A 112 20.64 11.26 19.53
C ALA A 112 21.75 12.34 19.30
N LEU A 113 21.51 13.33 18.44
CA LEU A 113 22.39 14.51 18.29
C LEU A 113 22.25 15.53 19.42
N TYR A 114 21.19 15.45 20.19
CA TYR A 114 20.86 16.40 21.26
C TYR A 114 21.08 15.77 22.63
N PRO A 115 21.28 16.59 23.67
CA PRO A 115 21.32 16.10 25.04
C PRO A 115 19.96 15.57 25.48
N ASN A 116 19.99 14.56 26.36
CA ASN A 116 18.81 14.06 27.04
C ASN A 116 18.71 14.71 28.43
N PHE A 117 17.54 15.23 28.76
CA PHE A 117 17.21 15.78 30.07
C PHE A 117 16.10 14.96 30.69
N GLY A 118 16.35 14.40 31.87
CA GLY A 118 15.39 13.61 32.63
C GLY A 118 15.18 14.19 34.03
N LEU A 119 13.94 14.13 34.50
CA LEU A 119 13.56 14.42 35.88
C LEU A 119 12.96 13.14 36.48
N SER A 120 13.45 12.74 37.65
CA SER A 120 12.91 11.65 38.41
C SER A 120 12.63 12.06 39.86
N THR A 121 11.55 11.57 40.42
CA THR A 121 11.20 11.75 41.84
C THR A 121 10.77 10.42 42.40
N ASP A 122 11.22 10.15 43.59
CA ASP A 122 10.88 8.93 44.33
C ASP A 122 10.55 9.28 45.80
N VAL A 123 9.52 8.64 46.32
CA VAL A 123 9.20 8.66 47.76
C VAL A 123 9.18 7.22 48.20
N SER A 124 10.12 6.86 49.02
CA SER A 124 10.24 5.50 49.53
C SER A 124 10.21 5.49 51.08
N ARG A 125 9.56 4.47 51.65
CA ARG A 125 9.65 4.16 53.07
C ARG A 125 10.32 2.81 53.20
N GLY A 126 11.44 2.82 53.88
CA GLY A 126 12.24 1.63 54.04
C GLY A 126 12.90 1.55 55.44
N GLN A 127 13.29 0.37 55.78
CA GLN A 127 14.13 0.08 56.92
C GLN A 127 15.29 -0.78 56.44
N SER A 128 16.50 -0.25 56.53
CA SER A 128 17.68 -0.96 56.11
C SER A 128 18.18 -1.85 57.28
N ALA A 129 18.65 -3.06 56.94
CA ALA A 129 19.26 -3.95 57.92
C ALA A 129 20.53 -3.34 58.59
N SER A 130 21.25 -2.50 57.82
CA SER A 130 22.41 -1.75 58.33
C SER A 130 22.01 -0.67 59.34
N ASP A 131 20.85 -0.03 59.13
CA ASP A 131 20.36 1.00 60.03
C ASP A 131 19.86 0.36 61.33
N GLN A 132 19.18 -0.82 61.25
CA GLN A 132 18.82 -1.60 62.44
C GLN A 132 20.04 -2.02 63.22
N LEU A 133 21.05 -2.59 62.57
CA LEU A 133 22.29 -2.99 63.22
C LEU A 133 23.00 -1.80 63.87
N SER A 134 23.06 -0.67 63.18
CA SER A 134 23.67 0.57 63.69
C SER A 134 22.91 1.12 64.91
N ALA A 135 21.58 1.09 64.86
CA ALA A 135 20.72 1.50 65.99
C ALA A 135 20.92 0.60 67.20
N GLU A 136 20.98 -0.72 66.99
CA GLU A 136 21.23 -1.71 68.08
C GLU A 136 22.62 -1.54 68.67
N LEU A 137 23.67 -1.35 67.89
CA LEU A 137 25.03 -1.12 68.38
C LEU A 137 25.15 0.18 69.15
N ARG A 138 24.48 1.27 68.76
CA ARG A 138 24.45 2.55 69.48
C ARG A 138 23.68 2.38 70.84
N SER A 139 22.55 1.67 70.80
CA SER A 139 21.77 1.38 72.00
C SER A 139 22.63 0.63 73.04
N ARG A 140 23.39 -0.37 72.62
CA ARG A 140 24.31 -1.12 73.46
C ARG A 140 25.47 -0.28 73.99
N SER A 141 25.84 0.75 73.27
CA SER A 141 26.92 1.69 73.70
C SER A 141 26.40 2.83 74.60
N GLY A 142 25.13 2.81 75.00
CA GLY A 142 24.53 3.83 75.89
C GLY A 142 24.30 5.18 75.21
N ILE A 143 24.35 5.25 73.86
CA ILE A 143 24.07 6.47 73.10
C ILE A 143 22.55 6.54 72.82
N PRO A 144 21.83 7.58 73.26
CA PRO A 144 20.40 7.68 73.00
C PRO A 144 20.13 7.69 71.46
N THR A 145 19.39 6.71 70.99
CA THR A 145 18.95 6.68 69.59
C THR A 145 17.53 7.26 69.51
N SER A 146 17.39 8.43 68.91
CA SER A 146 16.09 9.05 68.60
C SER A 146 15.59 8.74 67.17
N GLN A 147 16.28 7.84 66.47
CA GLN A 147 15.93 7.51 65.08
C GLN A 147 14.97 6.32 65.04
N GLU A 148 13.81 6.53 64.42
CA GLU A 148 12.92 5.42 64.05
C GLU A 148 13.65 4.46 63.12
N ALA A 149 13.41 3.15 63.32
CA ALA A 149 14.05 2.11 62.52
C ALA A 149 13.65 2.15 61.04
N ALA A 150 12.54 2.82 60.73
CA ALA A 150 12.05 3.03 59.36
C ALA A 150 12.05 4.52 58.99
N SER A 151 12.68 4.89 57.89
CA SER A 151 12.69 6.27 57.38
C SER A 151 11.83 6.37 56.13
N THR A 152 11.18 7.52 55.98
CA THR A 152 10.52 7.93 54.70
C THR A 152 11.44 8.94 54.03
N THR A 153 11.85 8.64 52.82
CA THR A 153 12.80 9.44 52.07
C THR A 153 12.16 9.96 50.78
N PHE A 154 12.24 11.24 50.53
CA PHE A 154 11.96 11.85 49.25
C PHE A 154 13.29 12.06 48.54
N SER A 155 13.41 11.59 47.28
CA SER A 155 14.53 11.90 46.42
C SER A 155 14.03 12.49 45.08
N GLY A 156 14.64 13.57 44.68
CA GLY A 156 14.43 14.19 43.36
C GLY A 156 15.77 14.27 42.61
N ALA A 157 15.78 13.92 41.33
CA ALA A 157 16.98 14.05 40.52
C ALA A 157 16.63 14.64 39.14
N ALA A 158 17.34 15.70 38.78
CA ALA A 158 17.36 16.24 37.42
C ALA A 158 18.69 15.85 36.78
N GLN A 159 18.68 15.16 35.64
CA GLN A 159 19.88 14.68 34.96
C GLN A 159 19.91 15.12 33.51
N LEU A 160 21.03 15.73 33.09
CA LEU A 160 21.37 16.00 31.72
C LEU A 160 22.48 15.02 31.29
N SER A 161 22.27 14.33 30.17
CA SER A 161 23.27 13.46 29.58
C SER A 161 23.45 13.77 28.09
N TYR A 162 24.70 13.85 27.65
CA TYR A 162 25.04 14.08 26.25
C TYR A 162 26.24 13.25 25.81
N ASN A 163 26.06 12.41 24.79
CA ASN A 163 27.11 11.59 24.26
C ASN A 163 28.00 12.44 23.31
N ILE A 164 29.20 12.86 23.79
CA ILE A 164 30.14 13.68 23.02
C ILE A 164 30.80 12.83 21.93
N TYR A 165 31.25 11.63 22.29
CA TYR A 165 31.94 10.70 21.40
C TYR A 165 31.36 9.30 21.51
N THR A 166 30.95 8.72 20.37
CA THR A 166 30.21 7.44 20.31
C THR A 166 30.90 6.39 19.44
N SER A 167 32.17 6.56 19.11
CA SER A 167 32.94 5.68 18.22
C SER A 167 32.26 5.38 16.88
N GLY A 168 31.42 6.31 16.39
CA GLY A 168 30.71 6.19 15.16
C GLY A 168 29.32 5.49 15.26
N SER A 169 28.91 5.02 16.46
CA SER A 169 27.59 4.35 16.60
C SER A 169 26.43 5.28 16.28
N ARG A 170 26.49 6.55 16.74
CA ARG A 170 25.44 7.55 16.46
C ARG A 170 25.30 7.81 14.95
N SER A 171 26.39 8.06 14.24
CA SER A 171 26.35 8.30 12.79
C SER A 171 25.90 7.05 12.02
N ALA A 172 26.30 5.85 12.43
CA ALA A 172 25.87 4.61 11.82
C ALA A 172 24.36 4.37 12.03
N ARG A 173 23.83 4.71 13.23
CA ARG A 173 22.39 4.61 13.51
C ARG A 173 21.57 5.57 12.64
N ILE A 174 22.01 6.82 12.53
CA ILE A 174 21.33 7.83 11.69
C ILE A 174 21.36 7.38 10.23
N ARG A 175 22.52 6.95 9.71
CA ARG A 175 22.64 6.47 8.33
C ARG A 175 21.80 5.21 8.08
N ALA A 176 21.71 4.30 9.04
CA ALA A 176 20.82 3.14 8.92
C ALA A 176 19.35 3.56 8.80
N ALA A 177 18.92 4.59 9.55
CA ALA A 177 17.57 5.14 9.45
C ALA A 177 17.33 5.92 8.15
N GLU A 178 18.34 6.64 7.62
CA GLU A 178 18.30 7.30 6.30
C GLU A 178 18.15 6.27 5.18
N GLU A 179 18.93 5.19 5.21
CA GLU A 179 18.81 4.10 4.24
C GLU A 179 17.45 3.37 4.37
N GLN A 180 16.92 3.18 5.60
CA GLN A 180 15.59 2.62 5.81
C GLN A 180 14.50 3.50 5.18
N LEU A 181 14.57 4.82 5.38
CA LEU A 181 13.68 5.77 4.73
C LEU A 181 13.75 5.63 3.20
N ARG A 182 14.95 5.54 2.64
CA ARG A 182 15.17 5.34 1.20
C ARG A 182 14.58 4.03 0.70
N PHE A 183 14.69 2.95 1.49
CA PHE A 183 14.09 1.66 1.18
C PHE A 183 12.57 1.77 1.05
N ASP A 184 11.92 2.45 2.01
CA ASP A 184 10.46 2.61 2.04
C ASP A 184 9.95 3.57 0.95
N GLU A 185 10.74 4.59 0.56
CA GLU A 185 10.45 5.42 -0.63
C GLU A 185 10.41 4.59 -1.92
N LEU A 186 11.39 3.71 -2.10
CA LEU A 186 11.44 2.79 -3.24
C LEU A 186 10.31 1.75 -3.17
N ASP A 187 9.89 1.35 -1.97
CA ASP A 187 8.77 0.42 -1.81
C ASP A 187 7.43 1.04 -2.21
N VAL A 188 7.20 2.31 -1.87
CA VAL A 188 6.01 3.05 -2.35
C VAL A 188 5.99 3.14 -3.87
N GLN A 189 7.14 3.38 -4.51
CA GLN A 189 7.23 3.39 -5.98
C GLN A 189 6.91 2.02 -6.59
N ARG A 190 7.48 0.94 -6.04
CA ARG A 190 7.20 -0.44 -6.46
C ARG A 190 5.71 -0.77 -6.32
N LEU A 191 5.13 -0.45 -5.16
CA LEU A 191 3.73 -0.72 -4.86
C LEU A 191 2.79 0.07 -5.76
N SER A 192 3.09 1.34 -6.02
CA SER A 192 2.31 2.18 -6.95
C SER A 192 2.27 1.59 -8.37
N ALA A 193 3.42 1.12 -8.87
CA ALA A 193 3.50 0.50 -10.19
C ALA A 193 2.78 -0.87 -10.24
N GLU A 194 2.81 -1.63 -9.15
CA GLU A 194 2.12 -2.93 -9.03
C GLU A 194 0.59 -2.75 -9.01
N ILE A 195 0.10 -1.79 -8.20
CA ILE A 195 -1.32 -1.43 -8.16
C ILE A 195 -1.78 -0.91 -9.52
N GLY A 196 -0.95 -0.09 -10.20
CA GLY A 196 -1.26 0.38 -11.55
C GLY A 196 -1.47 -0.77 -12.55
N LEU A 197 -0.59 -1.79 -12.53
CA LEU A 197 -0.77 -2.99 -13.37
C LEU A 197 -2.02 -3.77 -12.97
N GLN A 198 -2.26 -3.96 -11.67
CA GLN A 198 -3.44 -4.68 -11.18
C GLN A 198 -4.73 -4.00 -11.63
N VAL A 199 -4.83 -2.68 -11.49
CA VAL A 199 -5.98 -1.89 -11.91
C VAL A 199 -6.18 -1.96 -13.42
N ALA A 200 -5.11 -1.81 -14.21
CA ALA A 200 -5.19 -1.92 -15.67
C ALA A 200 -5.69 -3.32 -16.09
N THR A 201 -5.16 -4.39 -15.48
CA THR A 201 -5.61 -5.76 -15.76
C THR A 201 -7.08 -5.94 -15.43
N GLN A 202 -7.51 -5.55 -14.22
CA GLN A 202 -8.90 -5.67 -13.78
C GLN A 202 -9.86 -4.80 -14.61
N TYR A 203 -9.40 -3.64 -15.07
CA TYR A 203 -10.18 -2.78 -15.96
C TYR A 203 -10.41 -3.47 -17.32
N TYR A 204 -9.37 -4.07 -17.92
CA TYR A 204 -9.52 -4.84 -19.14
C TYR A 204 -10.34 -6.12 -18.94
N ASP A 205 -10.32 -6.72 -17.76
CA ASP A 205 -11.21 -7.85 -17.40
C ASP A 205 -12.69 -7.41 -17.36
N LEU A 206 -12.97 -6.24 -16.77
CA LEU A 206 -14.30 -5.64 -16.78
C LEU A 206 -14.74 -5.32 -18.22
N GLN A 207 -13.88 -4.69 -19.00
CA GLN A 207 -14.16 -4.35 -20.40
C GLN A 207 -14.45 -5.62 -21.24
N GLN A 208 -13.72 -6.71 -20.98
CA GLN A 208 -13.97 -8.00 -21.62
C GLN A 208 -15.34 -8.56 -21.21
N ALA A 209 -15.70 -8.46 -19.95
CA ALA A 209 -17.00 -8.93 -19.46
C ALA A 209 -18.16 -8.09 -20.01
N ASP A 210 -18.00 -6.76 -20.11
CA ASP A 210 -18.98 -5.86 -20.73
C ASP A 210 -19.22 -6.22 -22.19
N GLU A 211 -18.16 -6.46 -22.95
CA GLU A 211 -18.24 -6.88 -24.36
C GLU A 211 -18.83 -8.28 -24.53
N GLN A 212 -18.52 -9.22 -23.62
CA GLN A 212 -19.11 -10.56 -23.67
C GLN A 212 -20.62 -10.52 -23.45
N VAL A 213 -21.12 -9.65 -22.56
CA VAL A 213 -22.57 -9.42 -22.41
C VAL A 213 -23.17 -8.85 -23.69
N ARG A 214 -22.50 -7.90 -24.34
CA ARG A 214 -22.96 -7.33 -25.63
C ARG A 214 -23.04 -8.40 -26.73
N ILE A 215 -21.99 -9.23 -26.85
CA ILE A 215 -21.92 -10.33 -27.83
C ILE A 215 -23.01 -11.35 -27.57
N ASN A 216 -23.22 -11.78 -26.31
CA ASN A 216 -24.22 -12.79 -25.97
C ASN A 216 -25.65 -12.25 -26.13
N ARG A 217 -25.90 -10.94 -25.92
CA ARG A 217 -27.20 -10.32 -26.28
C ARG A 217 -27.46 -10.40 -27.79
N ALA A 218 -26.46 -10.07 -28.61
CA ALA A 218 -26.57 -10.20 -30.05
C ALA A 218 -26.80 -11.66 -30.50
N ALA A 219 -26.15 -12.63 -29.82
CA ALA A 219 -26.39 -14.06 -30.07
C ALA A 219 -27.83 -14.47 -29.77
N VAL A 220 -28.40 -14.00 -28.62
CA VAL A 220 -29.81 -14.24 -28.29
C VAL A 220 -30.75 -13.64 -29.35
N GLU A 221 -30.51 -12.40 -29.79
CA GLU A 221 -31.29 -11.75 -30.85
C GLU A 221 -31.19 -12.52 -32.19
N ASN A 222 -30.03 -13.04 -32.54
CA ASN A 222 -29.81 -13.85 -33.72
C ASN A 222 -30.61 -15.17 -33.61
N ALA A 223 -30.49 -15.87 -32.49
CA ALA A 223 -31.25 -17.12 -32.25
C ALA A 223 -32.78 -16.91 -32.27
N GLN A 224 -33.24 -15.76 -31.75
CA GLN A 224 -34.66 -15.39 -31.80
C GLN A 224 -35.16 -15.19 -33.24
N ARG A 225 -34.36 -14.51 -34.09
CA ARG A 225 -34.68 -14.31 -35.50
C ARG A 225 -34.71 -15.65 -36.23
N SER A 226 -33.70 -16.47 -36.05
CA SER A 226 -33.63 -17.79 -36.72
C SER A 226 -34.79 -18.71 -36.26
N LEU A 227 -35.21 -18.66 -35.01
CA LEU A 227 -36.39 -19.39 -34.53
C LEU A 227 -37.68 -18.88 -35.23
N LYS A 228 -37.84 -17.56 -35.36
CA LYS A 228 -39.00 -16.96 -36.04
C LYS A 228 -39.05 -17.35 -37.53
N ASP A 229 -37.93 -17.35 -38.21
CA ASP A 229 -37.80 -17.78 -39.62
C ASP A 229 -38.20 -19.26 -39.75
N ALA A 230 -37.71 -20.15 -38.88
CA ALA A 230 -38.05 -21.56 -38.86
C ALA A 230 -39.57 -21.80 -38.60
N GLN A 231 -40.19 -21.05 -37.69
CA GLN A 231 -41.61 -21.11 -37.42
C GLN A 231 -42.42 -20.66 -38.64
N ALA A 232 -41.98 -19.64 -39.35
CA ALA A 232 -42.64 -19.18 -40.58
C ALA A 232 -42.56 -20.24 -41.70
N LEU A 233 -41.38 -20.90 -41.84
CA LEU A 233 -41.22 -21.99 -42.85
C LEU A 233 -42.06 -23.23 -42.47
N GLU A 234 -42.14 -23.59 -41.16
CA GLU A 234 -43.02 -24.67 -40.71
C GLU A 234 -44.50 -24.35 -41.05
N SER A 235 -44.95 -23.14 -40.74
CA SER A 235 -46.32 -22.72 -41.00
C SER A 235 -46.68 -22.67 -42.51
N ALA A 236 -45.67 -22.39 -43.35
CA ALA A 236 -45.78 -22.45 -44.81
C ALA A 236 -45.70 -23.87 -45.40
N GLY A 237 -45.43 -24.88 -44.55
CA GLY A 237 -45.34 -26.28 -44.98
C GLY A 237 -44.04 -26.67 -45.65
N VAL A 238 -43.03 -25.77 -45.68
CA VAL A 238 -41.71 -26.00 -46.31
C VAL A 238 -40.61 -26.28 -45.28
N GLY A 239 -40.87 -26.06 -43.94
CA GLY A 239 -40.00 -26.39 -42.82
C GLY A 239 -40.56 -27.54 -41.98
N THR A 240 -39.70 -28.11 -41.12
CA THR A 240 -40.11 -29.22 -40.24
C THR A 240 -40.28 -28.78 -38.76
N ARG A 241 -41.14 -29.47 -38.01
CA ARG A 241 -41.26 -29.29 -36.53
C ARG A 241 -39.94 -29.56 -35.85
N PHE A 242 -39.11 -30.46 -36.38
CA PHE A 242 -37.77 -30.76 -35.83
C PHE A 242 -36.84 -29.54 -35.89
N ASP A 243 -36.88 -28.78 -36.98
CA ASP A 243 -36.08 -27.56 -37.13
C ASP A 243 -36.46 -26.52 -36.09
N VAL A 244 -37.76 -26.29 -35.87
CA VAL A 244 -38.25 -25.37 -34.83
C VAL A 244 -37.77 -25.78 -33.45
N LEU A 245 -37.86 -27.07 -33.10
CA LEU A 245 -37.40 -27.58 -31.79
C LEU A 245 -35.87 -27.35 -31.63
N ARG A 246 -35.08 -27.56 -32.67
CA ARG A 246 -33.63 -27.28 -32.61
C ARG A 246 -33.29 -25.82 -32.40
N PHE A 247 -33.97 -24.89 -33.06
CA PHE A 247 -33.83 -23.46 -32.82
C PHE A 247 -34.30 -23.01 -31.44
N GLN A 248 -35.34 -23.67 -30.88
CA GLN A 248 -35.78 -23.45 -29.48
C GLN A 248 -34.67 -23.82 -28.49
N VAL A 249 -34.02 -24.99 -28.67
CA VAL A 249 -32.90 -25.44 -27.85
C VAL A 249 -31.72 -24.46 -27.99
N ASN A 250 -31.40 -24.04 -29.22
CA ASN A 250 -30.35 -23.05 -29.44
C ASN A 250 -30.60 -21.71 -28.72
N LEU A 251 -31.84 -21.22 -28.79
CA LEU A 251 -32.23 -20.01 -28.07
C LEU A 251 -32.10 -20.19 -26.53
N ALA A 252 -32.52 -21.31 -25.98
CA ALA A 252 -32.40 -21.60 -24.56
C ALA A 252 -30.91 -21.61 -24.12
N ASN A 253 -30.02 -22.21 -24.90
CA ASN A 253 -28.59 -22.24 -24.65
C ASN A 253 -27.97 -20.84 -24.70
N THR A 254 -28.32 -20.03 -25.69
CA THR A 254 -27.78 -18.66 -25.80
C THR A 254 -28.29 -17.74 -24.67
N GLN A 255 -29.51 -17.95 -24.18
CA GLN A 255 -30.08 -17.27 -23.02
C GLN A 255 -29.33 -17.65 -21.73
N GLN A 256 -28.94 -18.92 -21.56
CA GLN A 256 -28.12 -19.38 -20.45
C GLN A 256 -26.73 -18.72 -20.47
N GLU A 257 -26.08 -18.66 -21.64
CA GLU A 257 -24.77 -18.00 -21.79
C GLU A 257 -24.85 -16.49 -21.49
N LEU A 258 -25.95 -15.82 -21.88
CA LEU A 258 -26.18 -14.42 -21.50
C LEU A 258 -26.29 -14.26 -19.97
N THR A 259 -27.02 -15.16 -19.31
CA THR A 259 -27.15 -15.13 -17.84
C THR A 259 -25.79 -15.30 -17.15
N ASN A 260 -24.97 -16.23 -17.63
CA ASN A 260 -23.62 -16.46 -17.14
C ASN A 260 -22.73 -15.21 -17.32
N SER A 261 -22.79 -14.59 -18.49
CA SER A 261 -21.98 -13.38 -18.78
C SER A 261 -22.41 -12.17 -17.92
N LEU A 262 -23.70 -12.00 -17.64
CA LEU A 262 -24.18 -10.96 -16.72
C LEU A 262 -23.64 -11.16 -15.29
N SER A 263 -23.57 -12.41 -14.83
CA SER A 263 -22.96 -12.72 -13.53
C SER A 263 -21.45 -12.40 -13.51
N GLN A 264 -20.72 -12.79 -14.57
CA GLN A 264 -19.29 -12.50 -14.70
C GLN A 264 -18.99 -10.98 -14.75
N GLN A 265 -19.82 -10.22 -15.47
CA GLN A 265 -19.74 -8.76 -15.51
C GLN A 265 -19.88 -8.14 -14.12
N LEU A 266 -20.87 -8.58 -13.35
CA LEU A 266 -21.07 -8.09 -11.98
C LEU A 266 -19.86 -8.38 -11.09
N VAL A 267 -19.31 -9.60 -11.17
CA VAL A 267 -18.12 -9.99 -10.39
C VAL A 267 -16.90 -9.17 -10.78
N ALA A 268 -16.63 -8.97 -12.08
CA ALA A 268 -15.52 -8.17 -12.56
C ALA A 268 -15.65 -6.70 -12.10
N ALA A 269 -16.82 -6.10 -12.21
CA ALA A 269 -17.10 -4.75 -11.74
C ALA A 269 -16.85 -4.61 -10.23
N ARG A 270 -17.25 -5.59 -9.43
CA ARG A 270 -17.04 -5.59 -7.99
C ARG A 270 -15.57 -5.74 -7.61
N LEU A 271 -14.83 -6.60 -8.30
CA LEU A 271 -13.39 -6.79 -8.06
C LEU A 271 -12.62 -5.49 -8.29
N LEU A 272 -12.89 -4.81 -9.40
CA LEU A 272 -12.26 -3.51 -9.69
C LEU A 272 -12.69 -2.45 -8.65
N ALA A 273 -13.98 -2.38 -8.29
CA ALA A 273 -14.47 -1.45 -7.27
C ALA A 273 -13.79 -1.64 -5.90
N VAL A 274 -13.52 -2.88 -5.50
CA VAL A 274 -12.75 -3.20 -4.27
C VAL A 274 -11.31 -2.70 -4.38
N THR A 275 -10.64 -2.95 -5.50
CA THR A 275 -9.24 -2.50 -5.71
C THR A 275 -9.14 -0.97 -5.73
N LEU A 276 -10.15 -0.29 -6.27
CA LEU A 276 -10.27 1.17 -6.25
C LEU A 276 -10.77 1.72 -4.90
N SER A 277 -11.13 0.84 -3.97
CA SER A 277 -11.70 1.21 -2.66
C SER A 277 -12.89 2.17 -2.76
N LEU A 278 -13.81 1.91 -3.70
CA LEU A 278 -15.00 2.74 -3.91
C LEU A 278 -16.06 2.50 -2.84
N ALA A 279 -17.03 3.44 -2.76
CA ALA A 279 -18.19 3.28 -1.89
C ALA A 279 -18.98 2.00 -2.24
N GLN A 280 -19.48 1.29 -1.22
CA GLN A 280 -20.13 -0.03 -1.42
C GLN A 280 -21.42 0.01 -2.24
N SER A 281 -22.09 1.15 -2.27
CA SER A 281 -23.30 1.40 -3.05
C SER A 281 -23.06 1.73 -4.53
N THR A 282 -21.80 1.82 -4.95
CA THR A 282 -21.41 2.20 -6.32
C THR A 282 -21.05 0.97 -7.12
N ASN A 283 -21.55 0.87 -8.35
CA ASN A 283 -21.10 -0.05 -9.37
C ASN A 283 -20.40 0.72 -10.48
N ILE A 284 -19.56 0.04 -11.26
CA ILE A 284 -18.79 0.64 -12.34
C ILE A 284 -18.94 -0.17 -13.62
N SER A 285 -18.78 0.50 -14.76
CA SER A 285 -18.66 -0.11 -16.09
C SER A 285 -17.51 0.53 -16.86
N ALA A 286 -16.96 -0.17 -17.86
CA ALA A 286 -15.90 0.39 -18.69
C ALA A 286 -16.47 1.41 -19.69
N ALA A 287 -15.89 2.62 -19.71
CA ALA A 287 -16.29 3.67 -20.65
C ALA A 287 -15.52 3.63 -21.97
N ASP A 288 -14.30 3.07 -21.96
CA ASP A 288 -13.44 3.04 -23.14
C ASP A 288 -13.91 2.00 -24.16
N SER A 289 -13.79 2.33 -25.45
CA SER A 289 -14.02 1.37 -26.54
C SER A 289 -12.87 0.35 -26.60
N VAL A 290 -13.19 -0.91 -26.99
CA VAL A 290 -12.17 -1.95 -27.21
C VAL A 290 -11.32 -1.64 -28.43
N LYS A 291 -10.09 -1.20 -28.18
CA LYS A 291 -9.07 -0.89 -29.20
C LYS A 291 -7.68 -1.16 -28.66
N ILE A 292 -6.70 -1.27 -29.53
CA ILE A 292 -5.29 -1.35 -29.15
C ILE A 292 -4.90 -0.05 -28.44
N ALA A 293 -4.34 -0.17 -27.21
CA ALA A 293 -4.02 0.97 -26.36
C ALA A 293 -2.78 1.75 -26.81
N GLY A 294 -1.95 1.17 -27.70
CA GLY A 294 -0.74 1.78 -28.23
C GLY A 294 0.23 0.73 -28.73
N LEU A 295 1.36 1.15 -29.29
CA LEU A 295 2.44 0.27 -29.73
C LEU A 295 3.68 0.50 -28.86
N TRP A 296 4.44 -0.56 -28.64
CA TRP A 296 5.73 -0.50 -27.99
C TRP A 296 6.83 -0.36 -29.04
N ASN A 297 7.57 0.77 -29.01
CA ASN A 297 8.51 1.13 -30.08
C ASN A 297 9.98 0.82 -29.75
N GLN A 298 10.25 0.26 -28.55
CA GLN A 298 11.62 -0.06 -28.14
C GLN A 298 11.96 -1.52 -28.45
N THR A 299 13.26 -1.78 -28.66
CA THR A 299 13.75 -3.16 -28.84
C THR A 299 13.71 -3.93 -27.51
N LEU A 300 13.87 -5.26 -27.58
CA LEU A 300 13.97 -6.08 -26.37
C LEU A 300 15.16 -5.65 -25.51
N GLU A 301 16.32 -5.42 -26.14
CA GLU A 301 17.57 -5.03 -25.51
C GLU A 301 17.45 -3.69 -24.79
N ASP A 302 16.88 -2.69 -25.47
CA ASP A 302 16.62 -1.37 -24.87
C ASP A 302 15.65 -1.46 -23.68
N SER A 303 14.62 -2.30 -23.80
CA SER A 303 13.65 -2.55 -22.73
C SER A 303 14.31 -3.18 -21.50
N ILE A 304 15.25 -4.12 -21.68
CA ILE A 304 16.01 -4.73 -20.57
C ILE A 304 16.90 -3.69 -19.90
N VAL A 305 17.61 -2.88 -20.66
CA VAL A 305 18.48 -1.81 -20.12
C VAL A 305 17.65 -0.80 -19.35
N LEU A 306 16.52 -0.36 -19.89
CA LEU A 306 15.60 0.56 -19.22
C LEU A 306 15.09 -0.04 -17.90
N ALA A 307 14.73 -1.31 -17.89
CA ALA A 307 14.29 -2.00 -16.66
C ALA A 307 15.39 -2.01 -15.59
N PHE A 308 16.63 -2.29 -15.94
CA PHE A 308 17.74 -2.26 -14.98
C PHE A 308 18.02 -0.88 -14.39
N GLN A 309 17.75 0.18 -15.13
CA GLN A 309 17.94 1.56 -14.69
C GLN A 309 16.81 2.06 -13.79
N SER A 310 15.57 1.65 -14.08
CA SER A 310 14.36 2.26 -13.50
C SER A 310 13.69 1.42 -12.42
N ARG A 311 13.95 0.10 -12.34
CA ARG A 311 13.26 -0.79 -11.39
C ARG A 311 13.69 -0.53 -9.94
N PRO A 312 12.76 -0.12 -9.05
CA PRO A 312 13.08 0.19 -7.66
C PRO A 312 13.54 -1.05 -6.88
N GLU A 313 13.15 -2.26 -7.28
CA GLU A 313 13.52 -3.52 -6.61
C GLU A 313 15.03 -3.78 -6.61
N LEU A 314 15.75 -3.36 -7.66
CA LEU A 314 17.21 -3.44 -7.69
C LEU A 314 17.85 -2.47 -6.70
N GLN A 315 17.36 -1.23 -6.69
CA GLN A 315 17.85 -0.22 -5.76
C GLN A 315 17.56 -0.60 -4.30
N GLN A 316 16.42 -1.22 -4.01
CA GLN A 316 16.08 -1.73 -2.67
C GLN A 316 17.14 -2.73 -2.15
N GLN A 317 17.67 -3.63 -3.00
CA GLN A 317 18.72 -4.56 -2.57
C GLN A 317 20.03 -3.85 -2.24
N LEU A 318 20.39 -2.78 -2.98
CA LEU A 318 21.59 -1.96 -2.68
C LEU A 318 21.42 -1.18 -1.38
N VAL A 319 20.23 -0.62 -1.16
CA VAL A 319 19.87 0.06 0.10
C VAL A 319 19.90 -0.91 1.27
N GLN A 320 19.37 -2.12 1.11
CA GLN A 320 19.41 -3.17 2.15
C GLN A 320 20.85 -3.56 2.50
N ARG A 321 21.71 -3.66 1.49
CA ARG A 321 23.16 -3.87 1.70
C ARG A 321 23.77 -2.74 2.55
N ASN A 322 23.44 -1.48 2.25
CA ASN A 322 23.93 -0.32 3.00
C ASN A 322 23.41 -0.34 4.46
N ILE A 323 22.14 -0.67 4.70
CA ILE A 323 21.59 -0.84 6.06
C ILE A 323 22.44 -1.85 6.84
N ASN A 324 22.71 -3.02 6.24
CA ASN A 324 23.52 -4.07 6.87
C ASN A 324 24.96 -3.62 7.15
N GLU A 325 25.57 -2.78 6.29
CA GLU A 325 26.88 -2.20 6.54
C GLU A 325 26.86 -1.24 7.73
N GLN A 326 25.79 -0.43 7.89
CA GLN A 326 25.67 0.43 9.08
C GLN A 326 25.45 -0.42 10.35
N GLN A 327 24.69 -1.50 10.28
CA GLN A 327 24.54 -2.46 11.40
C GLN A 327 25.89 -3.10 11.78
N ARG A 328 26.74 -3.45 10.79
CA ARG A 328 28.08 -3.93 11.05
C ARG A 328 28.94 -2.89 11.79
N ARG A 329 28.84 -1.61 11.41
CA ARG A 329 29.54 -0.51 12.10
C ARG A 329 29.03 -0.31 13.52
N LEU A 330 27.72 -0.42 13.74
CA LEU A 330 27.11 -0.37 15.07
C LEU A 330 27.67 -1.48 15.98
N ALA A 331 27.69 -2.73 15.50
CA ALA A 331 28.23 -3.85 16.27
C ALA A 331 29.71 -3.64 16.66
N LEU A 332 30.53 -3.11 15.76
CA LEU A 332 31.94 -2.82 16.07
C LEU A 332 32.14 -1.62 17.00
N ALA A 333 31.18 -0.69 17.06
CA ALA A 333 31.24 0.47 17.94
C ALA A 333 30.98 0.11 19.41
N GLU A 334 30.32 -1.01 19.71
CA GLU A 334 30.01 -1.45 21.07
C GLU A 334 31.25 -1.79 21.92
N VAL A 335 32.33 -2.24 21.28
CA VAL A 335 33.62 -2.56 21.93
C VAL A 335 34.62 -1.41 21.83
N ARG A 336 34.19 -0.22 21.45
CA ARG A 336 35.04 0.96 21.33
C ARG A 336 34.67 1.97 22.43
N PRO A 337 35.63 2.85 22.83
CA PRO A 337 35.39 3.83 23.88
C PRO A 337 34.26 4.79 23.48
N GLN A 338 33.40 5.10 24.44
CA GLN A 338 32.35 6.11 24.33
C GLN A 338 32.52 7.13 25.44
N VAL A 339 32.31 8.42 25.13
CA VAL A 339 32.46 9.53 26.07
C VAL A 339 31.16 10.30 26.14
N SER A 340 30.64 10.49 27.35
CA SER A 340 29.46 11.27 27.65
C SER A 340 29.72 12.36 28.68
N LEU A 341 29.05 13.49 28.51
CA LEU A 341 28.89 14.53 29.53
C LEU A 341 27.66 14.19 30.36
N VAL A 342 27.81 14.26 31.68
CA VAL A 342 26.69 14.04 32.61
C VAL A 342 26.68 15.18 33.62
N ALA A 343 25.53 15.83 33.76
CA ALA A 343 25.27 16.78 34.85
C ALA A 343 24.04 16.30 35.63
N SER A 344 24.12 16.33 36.93
CA SER A 344 22.98 15.99 37.79
C SER A 344 22.79 17.01 38.91
N TYR A 345 21.54 17.24 39.27
CA TYR A 345 21.14 18.00 40.43
C TYR A 345 20.16 17.12 41.23
N ASN A 346 20.50 16.87 42.50
CA ASN A 346 19.77 15.95 43.34
C ASN A 346 19.19 16.67 44.54
N LEU A 347 17.98 16.32 44.91
CA LEU A 347 17.30 16.74 46.13
C LEU A 347 17.09 15.50 46.98
N LEU A 348 17.30 15.63 48.27
CA LEU A 348 17.06 14.59 49.28
C LEU A 348 16.40 15.18 50.50
N ASP A 349 15.33 14.56 50.96
CA ASP A 349 14.67 14.86 52.21
C ASP A 349 14.35 13.55 52.96
N VAL A 350 14.71 13.46 54.18
CA VAL A 350 14.34 12.36 55.05
C VAL A 350 13.34 12.87 56.08
N PHE A 351 12.08 12.44 55.96
CA PHE A 351 11.03 12.92 56.83
C PHE A 351 11.33 12.52 58.29
N ASN A 352 11.13 13.48 59.22
CA ASN A 352 11.36 13.34 60.66
C ASN A 352 12.83 13.34 61.11
N ASP A 353 13.82 13.67 60.27
CA ASP A 353 15.23 13.80 60.70
C ASP A 353 15.59 15.20 61.22
N ARG A 354 14.67 16.18 61.15
CA ARG A 354 14.83 17.60 61.53
C ARG A 354 15.86 18.37 60.72
N VAL A 355 16.35 17.80 59.62
CA VAL A 355 17.37 18.47 58.75
C VAL A 355 16.72 19.24 57.60
N GLY A 356 15.59 18.76 57.10
CA GLY A 356 14.89 19.31 55.93
C GLY A 356 15.55 18.94 54.62
N ILE A 357 15.07 19.53 53.51
CA ILE A 357 15.52 19.23 52.14
C ILE A 357 16.98 19.65 52.00
N THR A 358 17.81 18.72 51.52
CA THR A 358 19.21 18.95 51.14
C THR A 358 19.35 18.83 49.61
N ASP A 359 20.31 19.55 49.05
CA ASP A 359 20.57 19.54 47.62
C ASP A 359 22.03 19.33 47.27
N GLY A 360 22.29 18.81 46.09
CA GLY A 360 23.63 18.59 45.60
C GLY A 360 23.68 18.56 44.07
N TYR A 361 24.83 18.88 43.49
CA TYR A 361 25.02 18.77 42.06
C TYR A 361 26.32 18.03 41.73
N SER A 362 26.35 17.41 40.53
CA SER A 362 27.56 16.88 39.96
C SER A 362 27.65 17.24 38.46
N LEU A 363 28.83 17.50 38.00
CA LEU A 363 29.17 17.67 36.61
C LEU A 363 30.40 16.83 36.31
N GLY A 364 30.29 15.95 35.30
CA GLY A 364 31.39 15.04 35.00
C GLY A 364 31.40 14.59 33.56
N VAL A 365 32.55 14.10 33.13
CA VAL A 365 32.75 13.40 31.87
C VAL A 365 32.91 11.91 32.22
N ARG A 366 32.11 11.08 31.58
CA ARG A 366 32.17 9.62 31.75
C ARG A 366 32.72 8.99 30.49
N ALA A 367 33.74 8.20 30.58
CA ALA A 367 34.27 7.38 29.49
C ALA A 367 33.94 5.89 29.83
N ASN A 368 33.21 5.24 28.92
CA ASN A 368 32.92 3.81 29.00
C ASN A 368 33.63 3.09 27.87
N TRP A 369 34.38 2.04 28.23
CA TRP A 369 35.02 1.18 27.25
C TRP A 369 34.88 -0.27 27.65
N ASN A 370 34.12 -1.00 26.83
CA ASN A 370 33.98 -2.44 27.01
C ASN A 370 35.15 -3.14 26.30
N LEU A 371 36.18 -3.53 27.05
CA LEU A 371 37.37 -4.16 26.53
C LEU A 371 37.17 -5.58 26.04
N PHE A 372 36.22 -6.30 26.63
CA PHE A 372 35.89 -7.68 26.29
C PHE A 372 34.42 -7.98 26.55
N ASP A 373 33.74 -8.44 25.51
CA ASP A 373 32.32 -8.78 25.51
C ASP A 373 32.02 -10.27 25.21
N GLY A 374 33.01 -11.14 25.45
CA GLY A 374 32.92 -12.57 25.11
C GLY A 374 32.92 -12.84 23.61
N GLY A 375 33.24 -11.85 22.75
CA GLY A 375 33.25 -11.99 21.28
C GLY A 375 31.91 -11.63 20.62
N ALA A 376 30.92 -11.14 21.37
CA ALA A 376 29.57 -10.83 20.86
C ALA A 376 29.57 -9.81 19.73
N ALA A 377 30.33 -8.72 19.85
CA ALA A 377 30.44 -7.72 18.79
C ALA A 377 31.04 -8.26 17.48
N ARG A 378 32.03 -9.15 17.60
CA ARG A 378 32.62 -9.83 16.43
C ARG A 378 31.61 -10.75 15.75
N ALA A 379 30.84 -11.51 16.55
CA ALA A 379 29.80 -12.38 16.03
C ALA A 379 28.68 -11.58 15.34
N ARG A 380 28.20 -10.47 15.92
CA ARG A 380 27.21 -9.57 15.29
C ARG A 380 27.76 -8.92 14.01
N SER A 381 29.03 -8.54 14.01
CA SER A 381 29.70 -8.01 12.80
C SER A 381 29.78 -9.08 11.70
N ALA A 382 30.06 -10.35 12.05
CA ALA A 382 30.07 -11.46 11.11
C ALA A 382 28.67 -11.74 10.54
N GLN A 383 27.62 -11.72 11.38
CA GLN A 383 26.21 -11.81 10.94
C GLN A 383 25.86 -10.69 9.94
N SER A 384 26.21 -9.44 10.27
CA SER A 384 25.96 -8.30 9.37
C SER A 384 26.72 -8.44 8.06
N LYS A 385 27.94 -8.98 8.08
CA LYS A 385 28.74 -9.27 6.87
C LYS A 385 28.04 -10.36 6.01
N ALA A 386 27.51 -11.41 6.64
CA ALA A 386 26.75 -12.43 5.94
C ALA A 386 25.47 -11.82 5.31
N ASN A 387 24.77 -10.94 6.04
CA ASN A 387 23.58 -10.23 5.52
C ASN A 387 23.91 -9.32 4.32
N ILE A 388 25.09 -8.70 4.29
CA ILE A 388 25.59 -7.96 3.11
C ILE A 388 25.71 -8.89 1.91
N THR A 389 26.37 -10.04 2.06
CA THR A 389 26.53 -11.04 0.98
C THR A 389 25.16 -11.59 0.53
N ILE A 390 24.23 -11.80 1.46
CA ILE A 390 22.83 -12.18 1.13
C ILE A 390 22.16 -11.10 0.26
N ALA A 391 22.28 -9.83 0.60
CA ALA A 391 21.71 -8.73 -0.19
C ALA A 391 22.33 -8.65 -1.59
N GLU A 392 23.64 -8.84 -1.72
CA GLU A 392 24.38 -8.88 -3.01
C GLU A 392 23.93 -10.10 -3.86
N THR A 393 23.72 -11.24 -3.23
CA THR A 393 23.20 -12.44 -3.92
C THR A 393 21.75 -12.21 -4.38
N ARG A 394 20.91 -11.62 -3.52
CA ARG A 394 19.53 -11.25 -3.87
C ARG A 394 19.47 -10.23 -5.01
N PHE A 395 20.40 -9.26 -5.03
CA PHE A 395 20.52 -8.32 -6.16
C PHE A 395 20.73 -9.07 -7.48
N THR A 396 21.62 -10.06 -7.50
CA THR A 396 21.89 -10.87 -8.71
C THR A 396 20.65 -11.67 -9.12
N THR A 397 19.96 -12.30 -8.16
CA THR A 397 18.71 -13.02 -8.41
C THR A 397 17.64 -12.09 -8.96
N GLN A 398 17.46 -10.92 -8.35
CA GLN A 398 16.46 -9.92 -8.77
C GLN A 398 16.76 -9.39 -10.17
N ARG A 399 18.03 -9.14 -10.49
CA ARG A 399 18.45 -8.74 -11.85
C ARG A 399 18.06 -9.79 -12.90
N ASN A 400 18.33 -11.05 -12.62
CA ASN A 400 17.97 -12.15 -13.54
C ASN A 400 16.44 -12.29 -13.67
N GLN A 401 15.70 -12.13 -12.56
CA GLN A 401 14.24 -12.17 -12.55
C GLN A 401 13.64 -11.01 -13.37
N ILE A 402 14.19 -9.79 -13.25
CA ILE A 402 13.75 -8.64 -14.03
C ILE A 402 13.97 -8.88 -15.52
N ARG A 403 15.15 -9.38 -15.91
CA ARG A 403 15.42 -9.74 -17.30
C ARG A 403 14.39 -10.73 -17.82
N TYR A 404 14.14 -11.81 -17.10
CA TYR A 404 13.13 -12.81 -17.47
C TYR A 404 11.74 -12.18 -17.62
N GLN A 405 11.32 -11.33 -16.69
CA GLN A 405 10.01 -10.66 -16.75
C GLN A 405 9.86 -9.77 -18.00
N VAL A 406 10.91 -9.04 -18.37
CA VAL A 406 10.92 -8.22 -19.59
C VAL A 406 10.84 -9.09 -20.84
N GLU A 407 11.68 -10.13 -20.94
CA GLU A 407 11.69 -11.06 -22.07
C GLU A 407 10.32 -11.75 -22.24
N GLN A 408 9.72 -12.21 -21.15
CA GLN A 408 8.39 -12.82 -21.13
C GLN A 408 7.29 -11.82 -21.58
N SER A 409 7.29 -10.61 -20.99
CA SER A 409 6.27 -9.60 -21.32
C SER A 409 6.39 -9.13 -22.76
N TYR A 410 7.61 -8.97 -23.26
CA TYR A 410 7.89 -8.59 -24.66
C TYR A 410 7.42 -9.67 -25.65
N SER A 411 7.74 -10.93 -25.37
CA SER A 411 7.30 -12.06 -26.19
C SER A 411 5.77 -12.18 -26.23
N ASN A 412 5.12 -12.03 -25.04
CA ASN A 412 3.66 -12.03 -24.94
C ASN A 412 3.03 -10.89 -25.74
N LEU A 413 3.63 -9.70 -25.72
CA LEU A 413 3.14 -8.55 -26.46
C LEU A 413 3.17 -8.81 -27.96
N GLN A 414 4.26 -9.35 -28.49
CA GLN A 414 4.40 -9.67 -29.92
C GLN A 414 3.41 -10.75 -30.37
N SER A 415 3.30 -11.82 -29.58
CA SER A 415 2.35 -12.90 -29.85
C SER A 415 0.90 -12.41 -29.87
N ASN A 416 0.51 -11.58 -28.88
CA ASN A 416 -0.84 -11.03 -28.80
C ASN A 416 -1.14 -10.06 -29.95
N LEU A 417 -0.16 -9.28 -30.43
CA LEU A 417 -0.35 -8.44 -31.61
C LEU A 417 -0.67 -9.26 -32.86
N SER A 418 0.03 -10.37 -33.06
CA SER A 418 -0.26 -11.30 -34.17
C SER A 418 -1.65 -11.94 -34.02
N ASN A 419 -2.05 -12.29 -32.79
CA ASN A 419 -3.37 -12.85 -32.51
C ASN A 419 -4.49 -11.85 -32.83
N VAL A 420 -4.29 -10.54 -32.60
CA VAL A 420 -5.28 -9.51 -32.99
C VAL A 420 -5.54 -9.51 -34.51
N GLN A 421 -4.47 -9.61 -35.31
CA GLN A 421 -4.59 -9.66 -36.77
C GLN A 421 -5.34 -10.92 -37.21
N THR A 422 -4.97 -12.09 -36.72
CA THR A 422 -5.60 -13.36 -37.05
C THR A 422 -7.08 -13.38 -36.63
N ALA A 423 -7.40 -12.92 -35.43
CA ALA A 423 -8.78 -12.89 -34.91
C ALA A 423 -9.66 -11.89 -35.71
N THR A 424 -9.07 -10.80 -36.21
CA THR A 424 -9.81 -9.84 -37.04
C THR A 424 -10.18 -10.45 -38.41
N VAL A 425 -9.27 -11.21 -39.04
CA VAL A 425 -9.56 -11.94 -40.28
C VAL A 425 -10.64 -13.00 -40.07
N ALA A 426 -10.51 -13.79 -38.98
CA ALA A 426 -11.48 -14.82 -38.64
C ALA A 426 -12.89 -14.24 -38.40
N LEU A 427 -13.01 -13.09 -37.74
CA LEU A 427 -14.29 -12.41 -37.54
C LEU A 427 -14.94 -12.02 -38.86
N ASN A 428 -14.20 -11.44 -39.79
CA ASN A 428 -14.74 -11.05 -41.12
C ASN A 428 -15.25 -12.28 -41.89
N GLN A 429 -14.51 -13.39 -41.86
CA GLN A 429 -14.91 -14.65 -42.52
C GLN A 429 -16.17 -15.26 -41.85
N ALA A 430 -16.25 -15.22 -40.51
CA ALA A 430 -17.43 -15.73 -39.79
C ALA A 430 -18.70 -14.92 -40.08
N GLN A 431 -18.59 -13.59 -40.24
CA GLN A 431 -19.73 -12.72 -40.62
C GLN A 431 -20.24 -13.05 -42.03
N GLU A 432 -19.34 -13.25 -42.98
CA GLU A 432 -19.70 -13.62 -44.34
C GLU A 432 -20.33 -15.03 -44.37
N ALA A 433 -19.75 -16.01 -43.66
CA ALA A 433 -20.24 -17.38 -43.55
C ALA A 433 -21.68 -17.43 -43.02
N LEU A 434 -21.98 -16.66 -41.94
CA LEU A 434 -23.34 -16.59 -41.42
C LEU A 434 -24.33 -16.00 -42.40
N THR A 435 -23.92 -14.95 -43.13
CA THR A 435 -24.75 -14.31 -44.14
C THR A 435 -25.12 -15.31 -45.24
N LEU A 436 -24.14 -16.06 -45.76
CA LEU A 436 -24.34 -17.09 -46.78
C LEU A 436 -25.19 -18.26 -46.26
N ALA A 437 -24.98 -18.73 -45.03
CA ALA A 437 -25.72 -19.82 -44.42
C ALA A 437 -27.22 -19.45 -44.30
N ARG A 438 -27.52 -18.21 -43.86
CA ARG A 438 -28.90 -17.71 -43.78
C ARG A 438 -29.59 -17.62 -45.16
N LEU A 439 -28.90 -17.07 -46.17
CA LEU A 439 -29.44 -17.00 -47.54
C LEU A 439 -29.75 -18.40 -48.10
N ARG A 440 -28.82 -19.36 -47.92
CA ARG A 440 -29.01 -20.74 -48.37
C ARG A 440 -30.19 -21.42 -47.65
N PHE A 441 -30.32 -21.18 -46.33
CA PHE A 441 -31.45 -21.74 -45.56
C PHE A 441 -32.78 -21.14 -46.00
N GLN A 442 -32.87 -19.84 -46.21
CA GLN A 442 -34.06 -19.18 -46.71
C GLN A 442 -34.48 -19.63 -48.12
N ALA A 443 -33.48 -19.92 -48.97
CA ALA A 443 -33.68 -20.48 -50.29
C ALA A 443 -34.01 -21.98 -50.31
N GLY A 444 -34.08 -22.65 -49.15
CA GLY A 444 -34.35 -24.07 -49.04
C GLY A 444 -33.23 -25.01 -49.49
N VAL A 445 -32.01 -24.50 -49.72
CA VAL A 445 -30.86 -25.28 -50.15
C VAL A 445 -29.76 -25.41 -49.10
N GLY A 446 -29.99 -24.89 -47.88
CA GLY A 446 -29.16 -25.01 -46.67
C GLY A 446 -29.89 -25.68 -45.54
N THR A 447 -29.15 -26.09 -44.49
CA THR A 447 -29.75 -26.72 -43.32
C THR A 447 -29.75 -25.76 -42.11
N GLN A 448 -30.69 -26.00 -41.17
CA GLN A 448 -30.68 -25.29 -39.86
C GLN A 448 -29.38 -25.48 -39.08
N THR A 449 -28.72 -26.63 -39.30
CA THR A 449 -27.42 -26.95 -38.65
C THR A 449 -26.35 -25.98 -39.14
N ASP A 450 -26.32 -25.65 -40.46
CA ASP A 450 -25.38 -24.71 -41.04
C ASP A 450 -25.55 -23.30 -40.45
N VAL A 451 -26.81 -22.86 -40.26
CA VAL A 451 -27.11 -21.56 -39.65
C VAL A 451 -26.65 -21.52 -38.18
N ILE A 452 -27.04 -22.51 -37.37
CA ILE A 452 -26.68 -22.59 -35.96
C ILE A 452 -25.15 -22.65 -35.78
N ALA A 453 -24.47 -23.48 -36.61
CA ALA A 453 -23.01 -23.56 -36.60
C ALA A 453 -22.36 -22.21 -36.94
N SER A 454 -22.86 -21.52 -37.96
CA SER A 454 -22.33 -20.21 -38.37
C SER A 454 -22.62 -19.11 -37.32
N GLU A 455 -23.78 -19.15 -36.65
CA GLU A 455 -24.10 -18.24 -35.52
C GLU A 455 -23.14 -18.46 -34.34
N THR A 456 -22.88 -19.71 -34.02
CA THR A 456 -21.93 -20.08 -32.94
C THR A 456 -20.50 -19.63 -33.28
N GLU A 457 -20.08 -19.81 -34.54
CA GLU A 457 -18.74 -19.44 -34.98
C GLU A 457 -18.58 -17.91 -35.00
N LEU A 458 -19.60 -17.15 -35.43
CA LEU A 458 -19.58 -15.70 -35.35
C LEU A 458 -19.44 -15.22 -33.89
N THR A 459 -20.26 -15.75 -32.99
CA THR A 459 -20.20 -15.41 -31.55
C THR A 459 -18.81 -15.70 -30.98
N ARG A 460 -18.21 -16.83 -31.35
CA ARG A 460 -16.85 -17.21 -30.96
C ARG A 460 -15.81 -16.26 -31.56
N ALA A 461 -15.90 -15.92 -32.84
CA ALA A 461 -14.96 -15.04 -33.52
C ALA A 461 -15.00 -13.60 -32.97
N GLU A 462 -16.19 -13.07 -32.65
CA GLU A 462 -16.33 -11.78 -31.96
C GLU A 462 -15.66 -11.80 -30.58
N GLY A 463 -15.93 -12.83 -29.76
CA GLY A 463 -15.31 -13.00 -28.46
C GLY A 463 -13.78 -13.14 -28.54
N ASN A 464 -13.27 -13.90 -29.51
CA ASN A 464 -11.85 -14.08 -29.73
C ASN A 464 -11.15 -12.78 -30.13
N ARG A 465 -11.76 -11.95 -31.00
CA ARG A 465 -11.20 -10.66 -31.38
C ARG A 465 -11.14 -9.69 -30.18
N VAL A 466 -12.21 -9.59 -29.39
CA VAL A 466 -12.24 -8.78 -28.18
C VAL A 466 -11.14 -9.23 -27.22
N ARG A 467 -11.06 -10.54 -26.97
CA ARG A 467 -10.04 -11.13 -26.09
C ARG A 467 -8.62 -10.83 -26.60
N ALA A 468 -8.35 -11.01 -27.89
CA ALA A 468 -7.02 -10.76 -28.46
C ALA A 468 -6.57 -9.31 -28.27
N ILE A 469 -7.46 -8.33 -28.48
CA ILE A 469 -7.17 -6.90 -28.26
C ILE A 469 -6.88 -6.63 -26.79
N LEU A 470 -7.69 -7.16 -25.87
CA LEU A 470 -7.53 -6.92 -24.45
C LEU A 470 -6.33 -7.65 -23.85
N ASP A 471 -6.00 -8.85 -24.36
CA ASP A 471 -4.76 -9.56 -24.01
C ASP A 471 -3.51 -8.81 -24.47
N TYR A 472 -3.57 -8.18 -25.65
CA TYR A 472 -2.51 -7.27 -26.10
C TYR A 472 -2.37 -6.09 -25.14
N ASN A 473 -3.48 -5.44 -24.74
CA ASN A 473 -3.46 -4.29 -23.83
C ASN A 473 -2.93 -4.68 -22.45
N ARG A 474 -3.31 -5.86 -21.92
CA ARG A 474 -2.75 -6.42 -20.67
C ARG A 474 -1.25 -6.68 -20.80
N ALA A 475 -0.82 -7.26 -21.92
CA ALA A 475 0.60 -7.52 -22.16
C ALA A 475 1.40 -6.22 -22.27
N LEU A 476 0.84 -5.17 -22.89
CA LEU A 476 1.45 -3.83 -22.96
C LEU A 476 1.60 -3.23 -21.55
N ALA A 477 0.54 -3.25 -20.75
CA ALA A 477 0.60 -2.80 -19.34
C ALA A 477 1.62 -3.61 -18.53
N GLY A 478 1.67 -4.93 -18.74
CA GLY A 478 2.67 -5.82 -18.14
C GLY A 478 4.10 -5.45 -18.51
N LEU A 479 4.37 -5.17 -19.79
CA LEU A 479 5.69 -4.74 -20.25
C LEU A 479 6.06 -3.35 -19.70
N GLN A 480 5.11 -2.40 -19.70
CA GLN A 480 5.30 -1.09 -19.07
C GLN A 480 5.68 -1.22 -17.59
N ARG A 481 5.03 -2.12 -16.84
CA ARG A 481 5.40 -2.43 -15.44
C ARG A 481 6.78 -3.10 -15.36
N ALA A 482 7.07 -4.05 -16.26
CA ALA A 482 8.35 -4.74 -16.28
C ALA A 482 9.54 -3.79 -16.48
N VAL A 483 9.34 -2.70 -17.23
CA VAL A 483 10.33 -1.62 -17.41
C VAL A 483 10.13 -0.41 -16.48
N SER A 484 9.19 -0.51 -15.51
CA SER A 484 8.83 0.58 -14.56
C SER A 484 8.34 1.89 -15.20
N ASN A 485 7.68 1.80 -16.34
CA ASN A 485 7.13 2.99 -17.03
C ASN A 485 5.64 3.24 -16.72
N LEU A 486 5.01 2.48 -15.80
CA LEU A 486 3.64 2.68 -15.33
C LEU A 486 3.59 3.75 -14.25
N GLY A 487 3.79 5.00 -14.56
CA GLY A 487 3.63 6.02 -13.54
C GLY A 487 4.25 7.38 -13.79
N ASN A 488 4.92 7.56 -14.91
CA ASN A 488 5.20 8.91 -15.40
C ASN A 488 4.28 9.18 -16.59
N PRO A 489 3.34 10.16 -16.48
CA PRO A 489 2.64 10.69 -17.64
C PRO A 489 3.61 11.34 -18.60
#